data_99f2a58eef53d76241ad258f380c7928
#
_entry.id   99f2a58eef53d76241ad258f380c7928
#
_cell.length_a   1.000
_cell.length_b   1.000
_cell.length_c   1.000
_cell.angle_alpha   90.00
_cell.angle_beta   90.00
_cell.angle_gamma   90.00
#
_symmetry.space_group_name_H-M   'P 1'
#
loop_
_entity.id
_entity.type
_entity.pdbx_description
1 polymer ?
#
loop_
_entity_poly.entity_id
_entity_poly.type
_entity_poly.pdbx_seq_one_letter_code
_entity_poly.pdbx_strand_id
1 'polypeptide(L)'
;MGYMQFVKSEDLKPGMRLAKPIYNKMGVLLYERDTKLTLQSINSINNFGLIGIFILEPAEPVPPLSKEDMEFEQFQTVYMFKLKDCMDKLLINRNIPSVRELVQNIYTHYGALDHKLNFTQTLRSSADFVYKHSLSVAILTAMITNELHIDPDQSQSLIVASLLYDFGYLSVPKSILDKNEDFSASDRDLIRLKLEHGYETIRPHFAELGLNDTTLEIIQNMVFMDHATINPKPPKPQVQLLIDILKVADKFDRLTAMNINHPPMSELAAMSYFHENITQYDHSVITALADSIQILPAGACLDFANGEKGLVLADNPADFLHPMILNFKDNQIYDLSDPEVSDQLQIVDIMKTMDNRIAIDSDTLKQFVADPYIKATADRFRAQKEKISQRRNPSLSGLHTAQPVIDKPAATVSGSSIASRNEAAPAPKKRPAKRKKLI
;
A
#
# COMPACT_ATOMS: atom_id res chain seq x y z
N MET A 1 -26.80 -2.64 8.14
CA MET A 1 -25.73 -2.33 7.15
C MET A 1 -24.83 -1.31 7.78
N GLY A 2 -23.62 -1.72 8.16
CA GLY A 2 -22.63 -0.83 8.76
C GLY A 2 -21.76 -0.21 7.68
N TYR A 3 -21.89 1.10 7.49
CA TYR A 3 -21.03 1.82 6.58
C TYR A 3 -19.83 2.35 7.34
N MET A 4 -18.66 2.26 6.70
CA MET A 4 -17.52 3.04 7.11
C MET A 4 -17.67 4.44 6.51
N GLN A 5 -17.87 5.44 7.36
CA GLN A 5 -18.04 6.83 6.94
C GLN A 5 -16.79 7.62 7.28
N PHE A 6 -16.31 8.44 6.34
CA PHE A 6 -15.33 9.46 6.66
C PHE A 6 -16.00 10.64 7.35
N VAL A 7 -15.47 11.03 8.52
CA VAL A 7 -15.94 12.19 9.28
C VAL A 7 -14.77 13.13 9.49
N LYS A 8 -14.95 14.41 9.16
CA LYS A 8 -13.94 15.44 9.42
C LYS A 8 -13.67 15.56 10.92
N SER A 9 -12.44 15.94 11.29
CA SER A 9 -12.05 16.05 12.70
C SER A 9 -12.94 17.01 13.49
N GLU A 10 -13.42 18.09 12.85
CA GLU A 10 -14.34 19.07 13.44
C GLU A 10 -15.76 18.56 13.68
N ASP A 11 -16.18 17.52 12.95
CA ASP A 11 -17.53 16.94 13.02
C ASP A 11 -17.61 15.71 13.93
N LEU A 12 -16.50 15.31 14.54
CA LEU A 12 -16.44 14.14 15.41
C LEU A 12 -17.29 14.34 16.67
N LYS A 13 -18.05 13.29 17.03
CA LYS A 13 -18.92 13.29 18.21
C LYS A 13 -18.55 12.17 19.17
N PRO A 14 -18.65 12.38 20.48
CA PRO A 14 -18.49 11.31 21.46
C PRO A 14 -19.46 10.16 21.17
N GLY A 15 -18.95 8.93 21.31
CA GLY A 15 -19.73 7.73 21.05
C GLY A 15 -19.55 7.14 19.64
N MET A 16 -18.99 7.88 18.69
CA MET A 16 -18.58 7.34 17.40
C MET A 16 -17.50 6.25 17.59
N ARG A 17 -17.44 5.27 16.70
CA ARG A 17 -16.49 4.14 16.77
C ARG A 17 -15.52 4.20 15.60
N LEU A 18 -14.24 3.97 15.88
CA LEU A 18 -13.21 3.98 14.85
C LEU A 18 -13.34 2.78 13.90
N ALA A 19 -13.34 3.04 12.60
CA ALA A 19 -13.27 2.02 11.58
C ALA A 19 -11.84 1.55 11.29
N LYS A 20 -10.86 2.42 11.49
CA LYS A 20 -9.42 2.16 11.29
C LYS A 20 -8.61 2.55 12.53
N PRO A 21 -7.48 1.87 12.79
CA PRO A 21 -6.57 2.28 13.86
C PRO A 21 -5.93 3.64 13.57
N ILE A 22 -5.56 4.37 14.61
CA ILE A 22 -4.85 5.65 14.50
C ILE A 22 -3.45 5.49 15.09
N TYR A 23 -2.44 5.88 14.32
CA TYR A 23 -1.04 5.87 14.73
C TYR A 23 -0.50 7.30 14.82
N ASN A 24 0.48 7.52 15.70
CA ASN A 24 1.24 8.77 15.70
C ASN A 24 2.34 8.74 14.61
N LYS A 25 3.05 9.87 14.43
CA LYS A 25 4.15 10.00 13.46
C LYS A 25 5.33 9.02 13.65
N MET A 26 5.40 8.36 14.81
CA MET A 26 6.42 7.35 15.12
C MET A 26 5.89 5.92 14.93
N GLY A 27 4.65 5.74 14.43
CA GLY A 27 4.01 4.45 14.23
C GLY A 27 3.48 3.79 15.50
N VAL A 28 3.44 4.53 16.62
CA VAL A 28 2.83 4.02 17.85
C VAL A 28 1.32 4.08 17.70
N LEU A 29 0.67 2.94 17.93
CA LEU A 29 -0.79 2.84 17.96
C LEU A 29 -1.34 3.74 19.08
N LEU A 30 -2.21 4.70 18.71
CA LEU A 30 -2.86 5.61 19.64
C LEU A 30 -4.26 5.12 20.01
N TYR A 31 -5.00 4.69 19.01
CA TYR A 31 -6.35 4.17 19.15
C TYR A 31 -6.54 2.97 18.24
N GLU A 32 -7.06 1.90 18.81
CA GLU A 32 -7.41 0.69 18.06
C GLU A 32 -8.70 0.90 17.26
N ARG A 33 -8.86 0.12 16.22
CA ARG A 33 -10.13 -0.05 15.53
C ARG A 33 -11.21 -0.44 16.55
N ASP A 34 -12.45 -0.03 16.29
CA ASP A 34 -13.61 -0.25 17.16
C ASP A 34 -13.60 0.54 18.47
N THR A 35 -12.56 1.34 18.71
CA THR A 35 -12.50 2.22 19.87
C THR A 35 -13.62 3.26 19.84
N LYS A 36 -14.39 3.37 20.92
CA LYS A 36 -15.43 4.37 21.09
C LYS A 36 -14.81 5.71 21.43
N LEU A 37 -15.10 6.73 20.63
CA LEU A 37 -14.56 8.08 20.84
C LEU A 37 -15.15 8.73 22.09
N THR A 38 -14.28 9.28 22.90
CA THR A 38 -14.59 10.18 24.02
C THR A 38 -14.25 11.62 23.65
N LEU A 39 -14.71 12.61 24.41
CA LEU A 39 -14.29 14.00 24.24
C LEU A 39 -12.77 14.16 24.29
N GLN A 40 -12.10 13.41 25.17
CA GLN A 40 -10.65 13.44 25.30
C GLN A 40 -9.95 12.87 24.06
N SER A 41 -10.44 11.75 23.52
CA SER A 41 -9.87 11.18 22.29
C SER A 41 -10.09 12.08 21.08
N ILE A 42 -11.25 12.74 20.96
CA ILE A 42 -11.53 13.72 19.90
C ILE A 42 -10.56 14.90 19.98
N ASN A 43 -10.36 15.46 21.17
CA ASN A 43 -9.40 16.55 21.36
C ASN A 43 -7.96 16.11 20.99
N SER A 44 -7.57 14.88 21.34
CA SER A 44 -6.27 14.33 20.96
C SER A 44 -6.14 14.17 19.44
N ILE A 45 -7.18 13.65 18.78
CA ILE A 45 -7.22 13.49 17.31
C ILE A 45 -7.09 14.84 16.60
N ASN A 46 -7.79 15.86 17.09
CA ASN A 46 -7.68 17.24 16.56
C ASN A 46 -6.27 17.79 16.73
N ASN A 47 -5.61 17.52 17.86
CA ASN A 47 -4.23 17.95 18.10
C ASN A 47 -3.19 17.24 17.22
N PHE A 48 -3.50 16.07 16.67
CA PHE A 48 -2.64 15.39 15.69
C PHE A 48 -2.71 16.00 14.30
N GLY A 49 -3.61 16.97 14.06
CA GLY A 49 -3.77 17.62 12.76
C GLY A 49 -4.34 16.71 11.68
N LEU A 50 -5.08 15.68 12.08
CA LEU A 50 -5.78 14.81 11.14
C LEU A 50 -6.97 15.57 10.53
N ILE A 51 -7.14 15.44 9.22
CA ILE A 51 -8.24 16.10 8.50
C ILE A 51 -9.59 15.49 8.89
N GLY A 52 -9.58 14.19 9.17
CA GLY A 52 -10.70 13.40 9.60
C GLY A 52 -10.30 11.95 9.77
N ILE A 53 -11.24 11.14 10.17
CA ILE A 53 -11.04 9.72 10.44
C ILE A 53 -12.22 8.91 9.92
N PHE A 54 -11.98 7.61 9.73
CA PHE A 54 -13.04 6.67 9.35
C PHE A 54 -13.77 6.16 10.58
N ILE A 55 -15.11 6.29 10.57
CA ILE A 55 -16.01 5.90 11.64
C ILE A 55 -16.86 4.72 11.18
N LEU A 56 -17.12 3.77 12.07
CA LEU A 56 -18.10 2.72 11.88
C LEU A 56 -19.50 3.27 12.10
N GLU A 57 -20.38 3.12 11.13
CA GLU A 57 -21.82 3.27 11.41
C GLU A 57 -22.33 2.08 12.25
N PRO A 58 -23.30 2.31 13.13
CA PRO A 58 -23.64 1.34 14.17
C PRO A 58 -24.51 0.20 13.68
N ALA A 59 -23.98 -0.71 12.86
CA ALA A 59 -24.78 -1.89 12.49
C ALA A 59 -24.07 -3.21 12.22
N GLU A 60 -22.78 -3.26 11.83
CA GLU A 60 -22.18 -4.56 11.49
C GLU A 60 -20.71 -4.69 11.92
N PRO A 61 -20.28 -5.91 12.33
CA PRO A 61 -18.87 -6.18 12.59
C PRO A 61 -18.11 -6.12 11.25
N VAL A 62 -17.18 -5.19 11.14
CA VAL A 62 -16.25 -5.13 10.02
C VAL A 62 -15.19 -6.22 10.23
N PRO A 63 -14.80 -7.00 9.21
CA PRO A 63 -13.75 -8.00 9.33
C PRO A 63 -12.47 -7.40 9.95
N PRO A 64 -11.76 -8.13 10.80
CA PRO A 64 -10.49 -7.64 11.33
C PRO A 64 -9.52 -7.38 10.17
N LEU A 65 -8.78 -6.27 10.24
CA LEU A 65 -7.66 -6.03 9.33
C LEU A 65 -6.64 -7.17 9.50
N SER A 66 -6.06 -7.62 8.41
CA SER A 66 -4.94 -8.56 8.48
C SER A 66 -3.76 -7.91 9.21
N LYS A 67 -2.85 -8.73 9.74
CA LYS A 67 -1.62 -8.19 10.35
C LYS A 67 -0.81 -7.40 9.33
N GLU A 68 -0.76 -7.88 8.10
CA GLU A 68 -0.07 -7.23 6.98
C GLU A 68 -0.69 -5.87 6.63
N ASP A 69 -2.03 -5.77 6.55
CA ASP A 69 -2.70 -4.49 6.31
C ASP A 69 -2.39 -3.47 7.41
N MET A 70 -2.35 -3.90 8.67
CA MET A 70 -1.99 -3.02 9.80
C MET A 70 -0.53 -2.56 9.72
N GLU A 71 0.39 -3.47 9.39
CA GLU A 71 1.81 -3.16 9.19
C GLU A 71 2.00 -2.19 8.01
N PHE A 72 1.25 -2.37 6.93
CA PHE A 72 1.27 -1.48 5.77
C PHE A 72 0.75 -0.07 6.11
N GLU A 73 -0.40 0.06 6.79
CA GLU A 73 -0.93 1.36 7.25
C GLU A 73 0.04 2.07 8.22
N GLN A 74 0.67 1.30 9.12
CA GLN A 74 1.70 1.83 10.03
C GLN A 74 2.93 2.32 9.25
N PHE A 75 3.40 1.54 8.28
CA PHE A 75 4.52 1.92 7.41
C PHE A 75 4.22 3.23 6.67
N GLN A 76 3.08 3.31 6.00
CA GLN A 76 2.67 4.52 5.28
C GLN A 76 2.65 5.74 6.22
N THR A 77 2.14 5.59 7.44
CA THR A 77 2.06 6.69 8.41
C THR A 77 3.46 7.16 8.82
N VAL A 78 4.32 6.26 9.25
CA VAL A 78 5.67 6.59 9.75
C VAL A 78 6.52 7.25 8.66
N TYR A 79 6.54 6.63 7.48
CA TYR A 79 7.43 7.06 6.41
C TYR A 79 6.91 8.30 5.68
N MET A 80 5.61 8.55 5.67
CA MET A 80 5.05 9.83 5.23
C MET A 80 5.59 10.98 6.08
N PHE A 81 5.63 10.85 7.41
CA PHE A 81 6.18 11.90 8.28
C PHE A 81 7.71 12.07 8.12
N LYS A 82 8.46 10.97 7.88
CA LYS A 82 9.90 11.07 7.58
C LYS A 82 10.13 11.78 6.25
N LEU A 83 9.36 11.44 5.21
CA LEU A 83 9.43 12.11 3.91
C LEU A 83 9.06 13.60 4.01
N LYS A 84 7.99 13.89 4.76
CA LYS A 84 7.57 15.27 5.03
C LYS A 84 8.69 16.08 5.69
N ASP A 85 9.33 15.57 6.74
CA ASP A 85 10.45 16.25 7.41
C ASP A 85 11.60 16.51 6.44
N CYS A 86 11.93 15.56 5.56
CA CYS A 86 12.94 15.72 4.53
C CYS A 86 12.58 16.83 3.53
N MET A 87 11.38 16.76 2.94
CA MET A 87 10.94 17.70 1.93
C MET A 87 10.76 19.13 2.48
N ASP A 88 10.21 19.26 3.70
CA ASP A 88 10.04 20.58 4.35
C ASP A 88 11.39 21.24 4.63
N LYS A 89 12.39 20.47 5.05
CA LYS A 89 13.77 20.97 5.27
C LYS A 89 14.47 21.30 3.95
N LEU A 90 14.19 20.53 2.90
CA LEU A 90 14.71 20.82 1.55
C LEU A 90 14.14 22.15 1.02
N LEU A 91 12.84 22.41 1.24
CA LEU A 91 12.19 23.69 0.84
C LEU A 91 12.88 24.92 1.45
N ILE A 92 13.34 24.81 2.68
CA ILE A 92 14.04 25.92 3.37
C ILE A 92 15.56 25.81 3.31
N ASN A 93 16.09 24.82 2.57
CA ASN A 93 17.52 24.53 2.40
C ASN A 93 18.28 24.46 3.74
N ARG A 94 17.78 23.69 4.72
CA ARG A 94 18.39 23.55 6.04
C ARG A 94 18.41 22.09 6.51
N ASN A 95 19.60 21.62 6.91
CA ASN A 95 19.79 20.32 7.56
C ASN A 95 18.97 19.19 6.91
N ILE A 96 19.09 19.04 5.60
CA ILE A 96 18.34 18.09 4.79
C ILE A 96 18.71 16.66 5.24
N PRO A 97 17.74 15.87 5.74
CA PRO A 97 18.01 14.48 6.09
C PRO A 97 18.25 13.65 4.83
N SER A 98 19.09 12.64 4.96
CA SER A 98 19.25 11.66 3.87
C SER A 98 17.99 10.84 3.67
N VAL A 99 17.57 10.64 2.43
CA VAL A 99 16.46 9.72 2.08
C VAL A 99 16.90 8.26 2.01
N ARG A 100 18.18 7.96 2.17
CA ARG A 100 18.73 6.59 2.01
C ARG A 100 18.05 5.56 2.91
N GLU A 101 17.81 5.90 4.18
CA GLU A 101 17.11 5.00 5.11
C GLU A 101 15.68 4.72 4.64
N LEU A 102 14.97 5.74 4.17
CA LEU A 102 13.62 5.62 3.63
C LEU A 102 13.61 4.70 2.39
N VAL A 103 14.52 4.95 1.44
CA VAL A 103 14.67 4.15 0.22
C VAL A 103 14.99 2.69 0.55
N GLN A 104 15.94 2.46 1.47
CA GLN A 104 16.31 1.11 1.89
C GLN A 104 15.13 0.37 2.53
N ASN A 105 14.34 1.06 3.36
CA ASN A 105 13.18 0.44 3.99
C ASN A 105 12.07 0.12 2.97
N ILE A 106 11.79 1.02 2.03
CA ILE A 106 10.83 0.75 0.94
C ILE A 106 11.30 -0.46 0.12
N TYR A 107 12.56 -0.47 -0.30
CA TYR A 107 13.12 -1.57 -1.07
C TYR A 107 13.09 -2.90 -0.32
N THR A 108 13.46 -2.90 0.96
CA THR A 108 13.52 -4.13 1.77
C THR A 108 12.13 -4.72 2.03
N HIS A 109 11.11 -3.86 2.26
CA HIS A 109 9.77 -4.35 2.60
C HIS A 109 8.92 -4.65 1.36
N TYR A 110 9.09 -3.89 0.28
CA TYR A 110 8.20 -3.97 -0.89
C TYR A 110 8.91 -4.34 -2.20
N GLY A 111 10.22 -4.18 -2.29
CA GLY A 111 11.01 -4.57 -3.45
C GLY A 111 11.46 -6.04 -3.46
N ALA A 112 10.94 -6.88 -2.56
CA ALA A 112 11.27 -8.30 -2.46
C ALA A 112 10.05 -9.15 -2.02
N LEU A 113 8.83 -8.65 -2.19
CA LEU A 113 7.61 -9.40 -1.89
C LEU A 113 7.46 -10.59 -2.84
N ASP A 114 7.02 -11.72 -2.30
CA ASP A 114 6.74 -12.96 -3.04
C ASP A 114 5.23 -13.20 -3.24
N HIS A 115 4.40 -12.24 -2.83
CA HIS A 115 2.95 -12.29 -2.90
C HIS A 115 2.37 -10.90 -3.22
N LYS A 116 1.09 -10.86 -3.63
CA LYS A 116 0.37 -9.62 -3.93
C LYS A 116 -0.03 -8.90 -2.65
N LEU A 117 0.25 -7.61 -2.58
CA LEU A 117 -0.13 -6.75 -1.45
C LEU A 117 -1.56 -6.20 -1.62
N ASN A 118 -2.33 -6.17 -0.53
CA ASN A 118 -3.54 -5.36 -0.47
C ASN A 118 -3.15 -3.87 -0.34
N PHE A 119 -3.04 -3.19 -1.48
CA PHE A 119 -2.56 -1.81 -1.54
C PHE A 119 -3.65 -0.84 -1.12
N THR A 120 -3.76 -0.59 0.18
CA THR A 120 -4.76 0.34 0.71
C THR A 120 -4.32 1.78 0.57
N GLN A 121 -5.21 2.63 0.03
CA GLN A 121 -4.98 4.06 -0.11
C GLN A 121 -5.28 4.81 1.20
N THR A 122 -4.51 5.88 1.45
CA THR A 122 -4.76 6.81 2.54
C THR A 122 -5.51 8.04 2.02
N LEU A 123 -6.41 8.60 2.87
CA LEU A 123 -7.10 9.85 2.52
C LEU A 123 -6.10 11.00 2.38
N ARG A 124 -6.29 11.82 1.34
CA ARG A 124 -5.42 12.95 0.99
C ARG A 124 -6.17 14.27 1.01
N SER A 125 -5.43 15.31 1.35
CA SER A 125 -5.83 16.71 1.21
C SER A 125 -4.76 17.49 0.44
N SER A 126 -5.07 18.70 0.03
CA SER A 126 -4.08 19.61 -0.56
C SER A 126 -2.86 19.90 0.33
N ALA A 127 -2.98 19.67 1.66
CA ALA A 127 -1.89 19.90 2.61
C ALA A 127 -0.90 18.73 2.71
N ASP A 128 -1.31 17.51 2.39
CA ASP A 128 -0.49 16.29 2.56
C ASP A 128 -0.39 15.44 1.28
N PHE A 129 -1.05 15.87 0.22
CA PHE A 129 -1.09 15.17 -1.06
C PHE A 129 0.31 14.74 -1.53
N VAL A 130 1.25 15.66 -1.64
CA VAL A 130 2.57 15.41 -2.22
C VAL A 130 3.30 14.30 -1.45
N TYR A 131 3.31 14.36 -0.12
CA TYR A 131 4.02 13.39 0.71
C TYR A 131 3.43 11.99 0.61
N LYS A 132 2.09 11.89 0.66
CA LYS A 132 1.37 10.61 0.58
C LYS A 132 1.46 10.01 -0.82
N HIS A 133 1.29 10.85 -1.84
CA HIS A 133 1.42 10.46 -3.24
C HIS A 133 2.83 9.94 -3.55
N SER A 134 3.86 10.74 -3.28
CA SER A 134 5.24 10.32 -3.55
C SER A 134 5.64 9.04 -2.81
N LEU A 135 5.18 8.86 -1.56
CA LEU A 135 5.43 7.61 -0.83
C LEU A 135 4.71 6.42 -1.46
N SER A 136 3.43 6.56 -1.80
CA SER A 136 2.64 5.50 -2.44
C SER A 136 3.25 5.10 -3.79
N VAL A 137 3.61 6.08 -4.63
CA VAL A 137 4.26 5.84 -5.92
C VAL A 137 5.61 5.14 -5.73
N ALA A 138 6.40 5.54 -4.73
CA ALA A 138 7.68 4.88 -4.44
C ALA A 138 7.51 3.41 -4.00
N ILE A 139 6.47 3.09 -3.24
CA ILE A 139 6.15 1.71 -2.87
C ILE A 139 5.70 0.92 -4.10
N LEU A 140 4.81 1.46 -4.92
CA LEU A 140 4.36 0.83 -6.16
C LEU A 140 5.52 0.56 -7.12
N THR A 141 6.42 1.53 -7.31
CA THR A 141 7.60 1.33 -8.18
C THR A 141 8.53 0.26 -7.65
N ALA A 142 8.72 0.14 -6.32
CA ALA A 142 9.50 -0.93 -5.71
C ALA A 142 8.88 -2.31 -5.99
N MET A 143 7.56 -2.44 -5.89
CA MET A 143 6.83 -3.68 -6.18
C MET A 143 6.89 -4.05 -7.66
N ILE A 144 6.65 -3.09 -8.57
CA ILE A 144 6.71 -3.31 -10.02
C ILE A 144 8.13 -3.70 -10.46
N THR A 145 9.18 -3.06 -9.91
CA THR A 145 10.56 -3.41 -10.23
C THR A 145 10.93 -4.81 -9.74
N ASN A 146 10.36 -5.27 -8.63
CA ASN A 146 10.51 -6.64 -8.16
C ASN A 146 9.90 -7.64 -9.14
N GLU A 147 8.68 -7.42 -9.62
CA GLU A 147 8.01 -8.29 -10.61
C GLU A 147 8.74 -8.32 -11.96
N LEU A 148 9.31 -7.21 -12.39
CA LEU A 148 10.09 -7.10 -13.62
C LEU A 148 11.55 -7.54 -13.44
N HIS A 149 11.97 -7.95 -12.25
CA HIS A 149 13.34 -8.37 -11.94
C HIS A 149 14.40 -7.31 -12.32
N ILE A 150 14.09 -6.05 -12.05
CA ILE A 150 15.00 -4.94 -12.30
C ILE A 150 16.17 -4.99 -11.31
N ASP A 151 17.34 -4.61 -11.79
CA ASP A 151 18.55 -4.53 -10.98
C ASP A 151 18.35 -3.68 -9.71
N PRO A 152 18.86 -4.13 -8.53
CA PRO A 152 18.68 -3.44 -7.25
C PRO A 152 19.09 -1.97 -7.26
N ASP A 153 20.17 -1.60 -7.93
CA ASP A 153 20.65 -0.21 -7.98
C ASP A 153 19.71 0.66 -8.83
N GLN A 154 19.16 0.09 -9.91
CA GLN A 154 18.16 0.77 -10.73
C GLN A 154 16.83 0.91 -10.00
N SER A 155 16.38 -0.13 -9.28
CA SER A 155 15.19 -0.06 -8.42
C SER A 155 15.30 1.01 -7.36
N GLN A 156 16.43 1.08 -6.65
CA GLN A 156 16.66 2.12 -5.64
C GLN A 156 16.74 3.52 -6.26
N SER A 157 17.34 3.67 -7.44
CA SER A 157 17.36 4.93 -8.18
C SER A 157 15.96 5.40 -8.56
N LEU A 158 15.09 4.47 -8.97
CA LEU A 158 13.69 4.76 -9.29
C LEU A 158 12.89 5.12 -8.04
N ILE A 159 13.09 4.42 -6.91
CA ILE A 159 12.45 4.76 -5.63
C ILE A 159 12.81 6.18 -5.21
N VAL A 160 14.11 6.58 -5.30
CA VAL A 160 14.52 7.97 -5.02
C VAL A 160 13.83 8.95 -5.95
N ALA A 161 13.77 8.66 -7.25
CA ALA A 161 13.08 9.51 -8.22
C ALA A 161 11.59 9.66 -7.88
N SER A 162 10.92 8.56 -7.53
CA SER A 162 9.50 8.53 -7.16
C SER A 162 9.19 9.34 -5.90
N LEU A 163 10.13 9.40 -4.96
CA LEU A 163 9.97 10.23 -3.76
C LEU A 163 10.09 11.73 -4.05
N LEU A 164 10.74 12.15 -5.14
CA LEU A 164 11.17 13.54 -5.32
C LEU A 164 10.62 14.23 -6.57
N TYR A 165 10.14 13.51 -7.61
CA TYR A 165 9.72 14.12 -8.89
C TYR A 165 8.59 15.15 -8.75
N ASP A 166 7.69 14.95 -7.80
CA ASP A 166 6.56 15.84 -7.50
C ASP A 166 6.86 16.91 -6.44
N PHE A 167 8.14 17.04 -6.01
CA PHE A 167 8.55 18.00 -4.98
C PHE A 167 8.08 19.44 -5.26
N GLY A 168 8.07 19.84 -6.53
CA GLY A 168 7.64 21.17 -6.93
C GLY A 168 6.19 21.50 -6.56
N TYR A 169 5.30 20.51 -6.43
CA TYR A 169 3.92 20.71 -5.99
C TYR A 169 3.81 21.36 -4.60
N LEU A 170 4.80 21.18 -3.72
CA LEU A 170 4.84 21.87 -2.42
C LEU A 170 4.86 23.39 -2.51
N SER A 171 5.23 23.92 -3.67
CA SER A 171 5.25 25.37 -3.96
C SER A 171 4.05 25.84 -4.77
N VAL A 172 3.10 24.94 -5.10
CA VAL A 172 1.86 25.30 -5.81
C VAL A 172 0.86 25.87 -4.80
N PRO A 173 0.20 27.01 -5.11
CA PRO A 173 -0.82 27.59 -4.23
C PRO A 173 -1.95 26.60 -3.93
N LYS A 174 -2.35 26.53 -2.66
CA LYS A 174 -3.44 25.65 -2.22
C LYS A 174 -4.74 25.87 -3.01
N SER A 175 -5.06 27.12 -3.36
CA SER A 175 -6.24 27.47 -4.16
C SER A 175 -6.25 26.83 -5.56
N ILE A 176 -5.10 26.41 -6.06
CA ILE A 176 -5.00 25.64 -7.31
C ILE A 176 -5.15 24.15 -7.01
N LEU A 177 -4.43 23.64 -6.01
CA LEU A 177 -4.50 22.22 -5.64
C LEU A 177 -5.91 21.78 -5.22
N ASP A 178 -6.69 22.67 -4.64
CA ASP A 178 -8.09 22.40 -4.24
C ASP A 178 -9.06 22.30 -5.45
N LYS A 179 -8.63 22.60 -6.68
CA LYS A 179 -9.45 22.49 -7.90
C LYS A 179 -9.61 21.07 -8.44
N ASN A 180 -8.96 20.07 -7.85
CA ASN A 180 -9.11 18.65 -8.21
C ASN A 180 -9.05 18.35 -9.72
N GLU A 181 -7.93 18.69 -10.36
CA GLU A 181 -7.67 18.46 -11.79
C GLU A 181 -8.49 19.36 -12.76
N ASP A 182 -9.46 20.14 -12.30
CA ASP A 182 -10.14 21.15 -13.13
C ASP A 182 -9.26 22.41 -13.26
N PHE A 183 -8.05 22.20 -13.79
CA PHE A 183 -7.06 23.25 -13.96
C PHE A 183 -7.29 24.04 -15.26
N SER A 184 -7.31 25.36 -15.16
CA SER A 184 -7.20 26.25 -16.32
C SER A 184 -5.83 26.13 -17.01
N ALA A 185 -5.69 26.65 -18.20
CA ALA A 185 -4.39 26.68 -18.89
C ALA A 185 -3.32 27.39 -18.05
N SER A 186 -3.68 28.52 -17.41
CA SER A 186 -2.77 29.27 -16.52
C SER A 186 -2.40 28.51 -15.25
N ASP A 187 -3.32 27.67 -14.70
CA ASP A 187 -3.00 26.81 -13.56
C ASP A 187 -1.97 25.76 -13.97
N ARG A 188 -2.17 25.11 -15.12
CA ARG A 188 -1.22 24.11 -15.67
C ARG A 188 0.15 24.72 -15.93
N ASP A 189 0.22 25.92 -16.49
CA ASP A 189 1.49 26.62 -16.70
C ASP A 189 2.19 26.94 -15.38
N LEU A 190 1.45 27.36 -14.35
CA LEU A 190 2.03 27.62 -13.04
C LEU A 190 2.50 26.33 -12.37
N ILE A 191 1.71 25.26 -12.41
CA ILE A 191 2.12 23.94 -11.88
C ILE A 191 3.42 23.50 -12.55
N ARG A 192 3.49 23.54 -13.88
CA ARG A 192 4.69 23.19 -14.64
C ARG A 192 5.91 23.99 -14.17
N LEU A 193 5.78 25.32 -14.09
CA LEU A 193 6.86 26.20 -13.61
C LEU A 193 7.33 25.81 -12.18
N LYS A 194 6.39 25.40 -11.30
CA LYS A 194 6.72 24.97 -9.95
C LYS A 194 7.43 23.62 -9.93
N LEU A 195 7.05 22.69 -10.79
CA LEU A 195 7.74 21.40 -10.95
C LEU A 195 9.19 21.59 -11.46
N GLU A 196 9.37 22.43 -12.48
CA GLU A 196 10.70 22.81 -12.98
C GLU A 196 11.56 23.44 -11.89
N HIS A 197 11.01 24.39 -11.13
CA HIS A 197 11.70 24.98 -9.98
C HIS A 197 12.03 23.96 -8.90
N GLY A 198 11.12 23.01 -8.65
CA GLY A 198 11.35 21.90 -7.75
C GLY A 198 12.55 21.04 -8.17
N TYR A 199 12.64 20.68 -9.45
CA TYR A 199 13.79 19.95 -10.00
C TYR A 199 15.12 20.73 -9.80
N GLU A 200 15.14 22.02 -10.10
CA GLU A 200 16.33 22.85 -9.88
C GLU A 200 16.68 23.03 -8.39
N THR A 201 15.69 22.90 -7.50
CA THR A 201 15.92 22.94 -6.04
C THR A 201 16.57 21.66 -5.53
N ILE A 202 16.13 20.48 -6.00
CA ILE A 202 16.68 19.19 -5.54
C ILE A 202 18.04 18.87 -6.15
N ARG A 203 18.31 19.29 -7.38
CA ARG A 203 19.51 18.95 -8.14
C ARG A 203 20.85 19.26 -7.43
N PRO A 204 21.04 20.41 -6.74
CA PRO A 204 22.28 20.70 -6.02
C PRO A 204 22.55 19.78 -4.82
N HIS A 205 21.53 19.10 -4.29
CA HIS A 205 21.62 18.24 -3.11
C HIS A 205 21.87 16.77 -3.46
N PHE A 206 22.71 16.57 -4.46
CA PHE A 206 23.03 15.25 -5.04
C PHE A 206 23.45 14.21 -4.00
N ALA A 207 24.39 14.58 -3.13
CA ALA A 207 24.96 13.67 -2.13
C ALA A 207 24.01 13.42 -0.95
N GLU A 208 23.34 14.47 -0.47
CA GLU A 208 22.43 14.43 0.68
C GLU A 208 21.19 13.57 0.37
N LEU A 209 20.61 13.77 -0.82
CA LEU A 209 19.43 13.05 -1.27
C LEU A 209 19.75 11.67 -1.87
N GLY A 210 21.02 11.30 -2.00
CA GLY A 210 21.40 10.03 -2.62
C GLY A 210 21.04 9.93 -4.10
N LEU A 211 21.05 11.09 -4.80
CA LEU A 211 20.78 11.14 -6.24
C LEU A 211 21.96 10.53 -7.02
N ASN A 212 21.66 10.02 -8.19
CA ASN A 212 22.62 9.64 -9.21
C ASN A 212 22.14 10.13 -10.59
N ASP A 213 22.93 9.95 -11.63
CA ASP A 213 22.61 10.41 -12.98
C ASP A 213 21.30 9.77 -13.49
N THR A 214 21.06 8.50 -13.20
CA THR A 214 19.82 7.80 -13.55
C THR A 214 18.61 8.43 -12.86
N THR A 215 18.70 8.68 -11.55
CA THR A 215 17.64 9.35 -10.79
C THR A 215 17.30 10.72 -11.36
N LEU A 216 18.31 11.54 -11.65
CA LEU A 216 18.12 12.87 -12.24
C LEU A 216 17.51 12.80 -13.64
N GLU A 217 17.94 11.84 -14.47
CA GLU A 217 17.39 11.63 -15.81
C GLU A 217 15.90 11.22 -15.74
N ILE A 218 15.50 10.35 -14.80
CA ILE A 218 14.11 9.98 -14.56
C ILE A 218 13.30 11.21 -14.15
N ILE A 219 13.72 11.94 -13.11
CA ILE A 219 12.99 13.12 -12.61
C ILE A 219 12.88 14.17 -13.72
N GLN A 220 13.96 14.45 -14.44
CA GLN A 220 13.95 15.40 -15.55
C GLN A 220 12.92 15.03 -16.62
N ASN A 221 12.86 13.75 -17.02
CA ASN A 221 11.88 13.31 -18.01
C ASN A 221 10.45 13.41 -17.49
N MET A 222 10.17 13.12 -16.23
CA MET A 222 8.84 13.28 -15.63
C MET A 222 8.41 14.75 -15.56
N VAL A 223 9.30 15.64 -15.13
CA VAL A 223 9.00 17.07 -14.97
C VAL A 223 8.84 17.79 -16.31
N PHE A 224 9.63 17.43 -17.32
CA PHE A 224 9.66 18.12 -18.61
C PHE A 224 8.92 17.36 -19.75
N MET A 225 8.21 16.28 -19.45
CA MET A 225 7.52 15.44 -20.43
C MET A 225 6.57 16.22 -21.35
N ASP A 226 5.82 17.19 -20.79
CA ASP A 226 4.84 17.98 -21.52
C ASP A 226 5.36 19.38 -21.90
N HIS A 227 6.68 19.58 -21.88
CA HIS A 227 7.26 20.89 -22.14
C HIS A 227 7.42 21.14 -23.65
N ALA A 228 6.63 22.08 -24.17
CA ALA A 228 6.62 22.41 -25.62
C ALA A 228 7.97 22.92 -26.18
N THR A 229 8.85 23.47 -25.32
CA THR A 229 10.12 24.11 -25.72
C THR A 229 11.38 23.38 -25.29
N ILE A 230 11.31 22.54 -24.28
CA ILE A 230 12.43 21.70 -23.80
C ILE A 230 12.15 20.27 -24.26
N ASN A 231 12.84 19.83 -25.29
CA ASN A 231 12.77 18.43 -25.70
C ASN A 231 13.97 17.71 -25.07
N PRO A 232 13.81 17.03 -23.93
CA PRO A 232 14.90 16.30 -23.32
C PRO A 232 15.45 15.28 -24.33
N LYS A 233 16.73 14.97 -24.27
CA LYS A 233 17.27 13.88 -25.08
C LYS A 233 16.48 12.62 -24.76
N PRO A 234 16.16 11.79 -25.79
CA PRO A 234 15.52 10.53 -25.53
C PRO A 234 16.38 9.72 -24.55
N PRO A 235 15.80 9.19 -23.46
CA PRO A 235 16.52 8.45 -22.44
C PRO A 235 17.08 7.16 -23.04
N LYS A 236 18.08 6.60 -22.37
CA LYS A 236 18.56 5.25 -22.71
C LYS A 236 17.42 4.24 -22.51
N PRO A 237 17.38 3.14 -23.29
CA PRO A 237 16.27 2.16 -23.18
C PRO A 237 16.01 1.65 -21.76
N GLN A 238 17.05 1.44 -20.96
CA GLN A 238 16.93 1.03 -19.56
C GLN A 238 16.29 2.11 -18.68
N VAL A 239 16.63 3.38 -18.90
CA VAL A 239 16.04 4.51 -18.19
C VAL A 239 14.61 4.76 -18.65
N GLN A 240 14.32 4.52 -19.96
CA GLN A 240 12.96 4.60 -20.48
C GLN A 240 12.01 3.63 -19.76
N LEU A 241 12.42 2.38 -19.53
CA LEU A 241 11.61 1.42 -18.77
C LEU A 241 11.33 1.92 -17.34
N LEU A 242 12.32 2.51 -16.67
CA LEU A 242 12.12 3.07 -15.32
C LEU A 242 11.14 4.26 -15.33
N ILE A 243 11.20 5.09 -16.38
CA ILE A 243 10.23 6.19 -16.58
C ILE A 243 8.82 5.63 -16.80
N ASP A 244 8.68 4.58 -17.61
CA ASP A 244 7.38 3.96 -17.88
C ASP A 244 6.80 3.28 -16.63
N ILE A 245 7.63 2.69 -15.78
CA ILE A 245 7.23 2.19 -14.45
C ILE A 245 6.70 3.34 -13.60
N LEU A 246 7.42 4.45 -13.53
CA LEU A 246 7.00 5.62 -12.74
C LEU A 246 5.68 6.21 -13.25
N LYS A 247 5.49 6.32 -14.57
CA LYS A 247 4.24 6.81 -15.18
C LYS A 247 3.03 5.94 -14.82
N VAL A 248 3.19 4.62 -14.88
CA VAL A 248 2.11 3.68 -14.53
C VAL A 248 1.79 3.78 -13.04
N ALA A 249 2.81 3.81 -12.17
CA ALA A 249 2.63 3.92 -10.73
C ALA A 249 1.99 5.26 -10.33
N ASP A 250 2.45 6.39 -10.91
CA ASP A 250 1.88 7.72 -10.72
C ASP A 250 0.40 7.75 -11.10
N LYS A 251 0.09 7.27 -12.31
CA LYS A 251 -1.29 7.29 -12.82
C LYS A 251 -2.21 6.39 -12.00
N PHE A 252 -1.77 5.18 -11.67
CA PHE A 252 -2.53 4.26 -10.82
C PHE A 252 -2.85 4.89 -9.46
N ASP A 253 -1.84 5.48 -8.82
CA ASP A 253 -2.02 6.11 -7.53
C ASP A 253 -2.98 7.31 -7.60
N ARG A 254 -2.90 8.15 -8.64
CA ARG A 254 -3.85 9.26 -8.85
C ARG A 254 -5.27 8.78 -9.09
N LEU A 255 -5.48 7.71 -9.82
CA LEU A 255 -6.81 7.16 -10.10
C LEU A 255 -7.45 6.56 -8.83
N THR A 256 -6.65 5.86 -8.01
CA THR A 256 -7.16 5.10 -6.84
C THR A 256 -7.06 5.87 -5.53
N ALA A 257 -6.43 7.05 -5.51
CA ALA A 257 -6.25 7.85 -4.31
C ALA A 257 -7.58 8.38 -3.76
N MET A 258 -7.75 8.24 -2.43
CA MET A 258 -8.89 8.83 -1.74
C MET A 258 -8.66 10.32 -1.50
N ASN A 259 -9.44 11.17 -2.15
CA ASN A 259 -9.46 12.62 -1.96
C ASN A 259 -10.77 13.06 -1.29
N ILE A 260 -10.72 14.15 -0.52
CA ILE A 260 -11.92 14.68 0.17
C ILE A 260 -13.02 15.04 -0.81
N ASN A 261 -12.67 15.51 -2.01
CA ASN A 261 -13.60 16.10 -2.98
C ASN A 261 -13.85 15.20 -4.19
N HIS A 262 -13.18 14.05 -4.30
CA HIS A 262 -13.31 13.16 -5.45
C HIS A 262 -13.35 11.69 -5.00
N PRO A 263 -14.38 10.91 -5.41
CA PRO A 263 -14.39 9.49 -5.14
C PRO A 263 -13.26 8.81 -5.93
N PRO A 264 -12.49 7.92 -5.30
CA PRO A 264 -11.44 7.17 -5.97
C PRO A 264 -12.06 6.15 -6.94
N MET A 265 -11.33 5.82 -8.01
CA MET A 265 -11.61 4.61 -8.77
C MET A 265 -11.25 3.36 -7.95
N SER A 266 -11.90 2.25 -8.25
CA SER A 266 -11.42 0.94 -7.76
C SER A 266 -10.13 0.55 -8.47
N GLU A 267 -9.39 -0.37 -7.89
CA GLU A 267 -8.23 -0.97 -8.52
C GLU A 267 -8.60 -1.63 -9.86
N LEU A 268 -9.78 -2.28 -9.91
CA LEU A 268 -10.33 -2.87 -11.12
C LEU A 268 -10.61 -1.82 -12.19
N ALA A 269 -11.30 -0.73 -11.84
CA ALA A 269 -11.59 0.36 -12.77
C ALA A 269 -10.30 1.06 -13.25
N ALA A 270 -9.29 1.19 -12.39
CA ALA A 270 -7.98 1.72 -12.78
C ALA A 270 -7.25 0.78 -13.78
N MET A 271 -7.34 -0.55 -13.59
CA MET A 271 -6.78 -1.50 -14.55
C MET A 271 -7.53 -1.47 -15.89
N SER A 272 -8.85 -1.32 -15.87
CA SER A 272 -9.64 -1.11 -17.10
C SER A 272 -9.23 0.16 -17.83
N TYR A 273 -8.98 1.26 -17.10
CA TYR A 273 -8.44 2.48 -17.69
C TYR A 273 -7.11 2.26 -18.43
N PHE A 274 -6.17 1.50 -17.85
CA PHE A 274 -4.91 1.17 -18.53
C PHE A 274 -5.13 0.31 -19.77
N HIS A 275 -6.06 -0.62 -19.73
CA HIS A 275 -6.40 -1.46 -20.89
C HIS A 275 -6.98 -0.62 -22.05
N GLU A 276 -7.87 0.31 -21.76
CA GLU A 276 -8.45 1.23 -22.74
C GLU A 276 -7.40 2.20 -23.33
N ASN A 277 -6.36 2.51 -22.56
CA ASN A 277 -5.29 3.44 -22.93
C ASN A 277 -3.95 2.73 -23.19
N ILE A 278 -3.97 1.47 -23.61
CA ILE A 278 -2.79 0.61 -23.72
C ILE A 278 -1.69 1.17 -24.64
N THR A 279 -2.02 2.05 -25.58
CA THR A 279 -1.03 2.70 -26.46
C THR A 279 -0.18 3.76 -25.76
N GLN A 280 -0.58 4.21 -24.55
CA GLN A 280 0.10 5.24 -23.78
C GLN A 280 1.03 4.66 -22.71
N TYR A 281 0.88 3.38 -22.37
CA TYR A 281 1.56 2.73 -21.26
C TYR A 281 2.21 1.41 -21.72
N ASP A 282 3.34 1.07 -21.12
CA ASP A 282 4.01 -0.21 -21.40
C ASP A 282 3.20 -1.38 -20.83
N HIS A 283 2.88 -2.35 -21.67
CA HIS A 283 2.06 -3.50 -21.31
C HIS A 283 2.72 -4.39 -20.24
N SER A 284 4.04 -4.56 -20.30
CA SER A 284 4.76 -5.37 -19.31
C SER A 284 4.72 -4.74 -17.93
N VAL A 285 4.73 -3.40 -17.87
CA VAL A 285 4.62 -2.63 -16.62
C VAL A 285 3.21 -2.74 -16.05
N ILE A 286 2.16 -2.63 -16.87
CA ILE A 286 0.76 -2.82 -16.43
C ILE A 286 0.57 -4.22 -15.84
N THR A 287 1.11 -5.25 -16.52
CA THR A 287 1.05 -6.64 -16.05
C THR A 287 1.78 -6.79 -14.71
N ALA A 288 2.98 -6.22 -14.57
CA ALA A 288 3.74 -6.25 -13.33
C ALA A 288 3.02 -5.55 -12.17
N LEU A 289 2.33 -4.43 -12.44
CA LEU A 289 1.46 -3.78 -11.45
C LEU A 289 0.33 -4.72 -11.01
N ALA A 290 -0.38 -5.35 -11.96
CA ALA A 290 -1.46 -6.30 -11.66
C ALA A 290 -0.98 -7.53 -10.87
N ASP A 291 0.28 -7.95 -11.10
CA ASP A 291 0.92 -9.04 -10.37
C ASP A 291 1.44 -8.64 -8.98
N SER A 292 1.60 -7.33 -8.73
CA SER A 292 2.09 -6.79 -7.46
C SER A 292 1.00 -6.56 -6.43
N ILE A 293 -0.23 -6.26 -6.85
CA ILE A 293 -1.33 -5.85 -5.95
C ILE A 293 -2.53 -6.80 -6.02
N GLN A 294 -3.30 -6.85 -4.94
CA GLN A 294 -4.57 -7.56 -4.90
C GLN A 294 -5.66 -6.66 -5.53
N ILE A 295 -6.12 -7.03 -6.72
CA ILE A 295 -7.18 -6.29 -7.43
C ILE A 295 -8.55 -6.79 -7.01
N LEU A 296 -8.75 -8.12 -6.96
CA LEU A 296 -9.97 -8.78 -6.54
C LEU A 296 -9.67 -9.76 -5.39
N PRO A 297 -9.40 -9.26 -4.17
CA PRO A 297 -9.07 -10.14 -3.05
C PRO A 297 -10.29 -10.99 -2.64
N ALA A 298 -10.03 -12.17 -2.07
CA ALA A 298 -11.09 -12.97 -1.45
C ALA A 298 -11.82 -12.14 -0.38
N GLY A 299 -13.16 -12.17 -0.41
CA GLY A 299 -14.00 -11.32 0.42
C GLY A 299 -14.40 -9.98 -0.21
N ALA A 300 -13.89 -9.62 -1.39
CA ALA A 300 -14.36 -8.46 -2.13
C ALA A 300 -15.78 -8.70 -2.67
N CYS A 301 -16.66 -7.71 -2.53
CA CYS A 301 -17.99 -7.72 -3.14
C CYS A 301 -17.91 -7.17 -4.57
N LEU A 302 -18.67 -7.80 -5.47
CA LEU A 302 -18.68 -7.51 -6.89
C LEU A 302 -20.05 -7.00 -7.34
N ASP A 303 -20.02 -6.05 -8.27
CA ASP A 303 -21.17 -5.67 -9.08
C ASP A 303 -21.02 -6.27 -10.50
N PHE A 304 -22.07 -6.95 -10.99
CA PHE A 304 -22.09 -7.53 -12.33
C PHE A 304 -22.92 -6.67 -13.29
N ALA A 305 -22.60 -6.77 -14.59
CA ALA A 305 -23.28 -6.02 -15.66
C ALA A 305 -24.78 -6.27 -15.73
N ASN A 306 -25.24 -7.45 -15.31
CA ASN A 306 -26.65 -7.82 -15.25
C ASN A 306 -27.38 -7.27 -13.99
N GLY A 307 -26.69 -6.47 -13.16
CA GLY A 307 -27.20 -5.88 -11.90
C GLY A 307 -27.19 -6.84 -10.71
N GLU A 308 -26.67 -8.05 -10.87
CA GLU A 308 -26.45 -8.98 -9.77
C GLU A 308 -25.22 -8.59 -8.97
N LYS A 309 -25.08 -9.18 -7.79
CA LYS A 309 -23.96 -8.94 -6.88
C LYS A 309 -23.38 -10.26 -6.43
N GLY A 310 -22.09 -10.25 -6.15
CA GLY A 310 -21.39 -11.44 -5.69
C GLY A 310 -20.26 -11.15 -4.73
N LEU A 311 -19.63 -12.22 -4.27
CA LEU A 311 -18.49 -12.20 -3.38
C LEU A 311 -17.36 -13.02 -4.00
N VAL A 312 -16.16 -12.49 -4.00
CA VAL A 312 -14.95 -13.25 -4.36
C VAL A 312 -14.66 -14.28 -3.27
N LEU A 313 -14.67 -15.56 -3.61
CA LEU A 313 -14.30 -16.65 -2.70
C LEU A 313 -12.80 -17.00 -2.81
N ALA A 314 -12.28 -16.96 -4.03
CA ALA A 314 -10.86 -17.19 -4.30
C ALA A 314 -10.42 -16.39 -5.53
N ASP A 315 -9.28 -15.76 -5.46
CA ASP A 315 -8.63 -15.09 -6.59
C ASP A 315 -8.12 -16.11 -7.61
N ASN A 316 -8.05 -15.71 -8.87
CA ASN A 316 -7.43 -16.49 -9.94
C ASN A 316 -6.07 -15.86 -10.28
N PRO A 317 -4.94 -16.47 -9.88
CA PRO A 317 -3.62 -15.89 -10.12
C PRO A 317 -3.22 -15.80 -11.59
N ALA A 318 -3.88 -16.56 -12.46
CA ALA A 318 -3.58 -16.54 -13.91
C ALA A 318 -4.39 -15.46 -14.64
N ASP A 319 -5.57 -15.14 -14.13
CA ASP A 319 -6.46 -14.14 -14.71
C ASP A 319 -7.31 -13.51 -13.59
N PHE A 320 -6.87 -12.34 -13.12
CA PHE A 320 -7.51 -11.67 -11.99
C PHE A 320 -8.95 -11.21 -12.26
N LEU A 321 -9.38 -11.11 -13.54
CA LEU A 321 -10.75 -10.75 -13.90
C LEU A 321 -11.73 -11.93 -13.80
N HIS A 322 -11.23 -13.15 -13.65
CA HIS A 322 -12.04 -14.36 -13.63
C HIS A 322 -11.82 -15.18 -12.34
N PRO A 323 -12.17 -14.61 -11.16
CA PRO A 323 -12.07 -15.30 -9.87
C PRO A 323 -13.19 -16.33 -9.70
N MET A 324 -13.12 -17.11 -8.61
CA MET A 324 -14.24 -17.89 -8.12
C MET A 324 -15.12 -17.02 -7.24
N ILE A 325 -16.44 -17.02 -7.48
CA ILE A 325 -17.38 -16.14 -6.80
C ILE A 325 -18.58 -16.90 -6.22
N LEU A 326 -19.19 -16.32 -5.18
CA LEU A 326 -20.53 -16.63 -4.73
C LEU A 326 -21.49 -15.58 -5.29
N ASN A 327 -22.49 -15.99 -6.07
CA ASN A 327 -23.54 -15.08 -6.55
C ASN A 327 -24.64 -14.96 -5.47
N PHE A 328 -25.01 -13.73 -5.07
CA PHE A 328 -26.02 -13.49 -4.03
C PHE A 328 -27.47 -13.72 -4.48
N LYS A 329 -27.74 -13.77 -5.77
CA LYS A 329 -29.08 -13.96 -6.30
C LYS A 329 -29.62 -15.38 -6.06
N ASP A 330 -28.77 -16.36 -6.31
CA ASP A 330 -29.12 -17.78 -6.25
C ASP A 330 -28.33 -18.56 -5.20
N ASN A 331 -27.39 -17.90 -4.54
CA ASN A 331 -26.49 -18.46 -3.54
C ASN A 331 -25.65 -19.63 -4.09
N GLN A 332 -25.28 -19.56 -5.39
CA GLN A 332 -24.46 -20.56 -6.05
C GLN A 332 -23.03 -20.05 -6.25
N ILE A 333 -22.10 -21.00 -6.36
CA ILE A 333 -20.69 -20.73 -6.58
C ILE A 333 -20.41 -20.89 -8.08
N TYR A 334 -19.76 -19.88 -8.65
CA TYR A 334 -19.38 -19.82 -10.03
C TYR A 334 -17.87 -19.65 -10.19
N ASP A 335 -17.29 -20.38 -11.15
CA ASP A 335 -15.91 -20.20 -11.60
C ASP A 335 -15.94 -19.31 -12.86
N LEU A 336 -15.57 -18.03 -12.72
CA LEU A 336 -15.59 -17.09 -13.83
C LEU A 336 -14.49 -17.41 -14.88
N SER A 337 -13.60 -18.35 -14.62
CA SER A 337 -12.66 -18.83 -15.64
C SER A 337 -13.34 -19.68 -16.74
N ASP A 338 -14.61 -20.09 -16.51
CA ASP A 338 -15.44 -20.72 -17.52
C ASP A 338 -16.06 -19.62 -18.42
N PRO A 339 -15.79 -19.63 -19.76
CA PRO A 339 -16.30 -18.60 -20.65
C PRO A 339 -17.84 -18.51 -20.70
N GLU A 340 -18.54 -19.64 -20.55
CA GLU A 340 -20.02 -19.64 -20.54
C GLU A 340 -20.58 -18.93 -19.31
N VAL A 341 -19.86 -18.97 -18.20
CA VAL A 341 -20.23 -18.30 -16.94
C VAL A 341 -19.83 -16.83 -17.00
N SER A 342 -18.61 -16.52 -17.43
CA SER A 342 -18.10 -15.15 -17.46
C SER A 342 -18.86 -14.25 -18.45
N ASP A 343 -19.38 -14.81 -19.54
CA ASP A 343 -20.24 -14.07 -20.48
C ASP A 343 -21.57 -13.61 -19.83
N GLN A 344 -22.06 -14.37 -18.84
CA GLN A 344 -23.30 -14.05 -18.13
C GLN A 344 -23.07 -13.17 -16.89
N LEU A 345 -21.92 -13.31 -16.25
CA LEU A 345 -21.55 -12.66 -14.99
C LEU A 345 -20.29 -11.78 -15.19
N GLN A 346 -20.41 -10.81 -16.09
CA GLN A 346 -19.31 -9.86 -16.33
C GLN A 346 -19.16 -8.92 -15.13
N ILE A 347 -17.96 -8.89 -14.54
CA ILE A 347 -17.64 -7.97 -13.43
C ILE A 347 -17.55 -6.55 -13.99
N VAL A 348 -18.32 -5.63 -13.40
CA VAL A 348 -18.29 -4.19 -13.75
C VAL A 348 -17.38 -3.44 -12.79
N ASP A 349 -17.54 -3.69 -11.49
CA ASP A 349 -16.72 -3.03 -10.46
C ASP A 349 -16.68 -3.84 -9.16
N ILE A 350 -15.76 -3.49 -8.28
CA ILE A 350 -15.74 -3.94 -6.89
C ILE A 350 -16.44 -2.91 -6.02
N MET A 351 -17.28 -3.41 -5.13
CA MET A 351 -17.80 -2.59 -4.05
C MET A 351 -16.65 -2.31 -3.10
N LYS A 352 -16.18 -1.06 -3.07
CA LYS A 352 -15.09 -0.67 -2.20
C LYS A 352 -15.45 -0.90 -0.73
N THR A 353 -14.43 -1.12 0.08
CA THR A 353 -14.52 -1.25 1.55
C THR A 353 -15.29 -0.11 2.24
N MET A 354 -15.50 1.02 1.56
CA MET A 354 -16.37 2.11 2.03
C MET A 354 -17.86 1.84 1.84
N ASP A 355 -18.22 0.85 1.03
CA ASP A 355 -19.61 0.42 0.80
C ASP A 355 -19.77 -1.05 1.27
N ASN A 356 -19.25 -1.38 2.45
CA ASN A 356 -19.30 -2.70 3.07
C ASN A 356 -20.75 -3.12 3.41
N ARG A 357 -21.57 -3.28 2.38
CA ARG A 357 -22.95 -3.75 2.54
C ARG A 357 -23.02 -5.22 2.93
N ILE A 358 -21.95 -5.98 2.70
CA ILE A 358 -21.88 -7.39 3.06
C ILE A 358 -20.46 -7.68 3.53
N ALA A 359 -20.26 -7.71 4.86
CA ALA A 359 -19.04 -8.24 5.44
C ALA A 359 -19.27 -9.74 5.71
N ILE A 360 -18.60 -10.58 4.95
CA ILE A 360 -18.51 -12.00 5.33
C ILE A 360 -17.30 -12.12 6.26
N ASP A 361 -17.55 -12.64 7.45
CA ASP A 361 -16.48 -12.89 8.41
C ASP A 361 -15.57 -14.03 7.94
N SER A 362 -14.35 -14.07 8.48
CA SER A 362 -13.36 -15.09 8.13
C SER A 362 -13.81 -16.53 8.42
N ASP A 363 -14.78 -16.73 9.32
CA ASP A 363 -15.29 -18.06 9.68
C ASP A 363 -16.35 -18.53 8.69
N THR A 364 -17.15 -17.61 8.17
CA THR A 364 -18.05 -17.87 7.04
C THR A 364 -17.26 -18.20 5.78
N LEU A 365 -16.20 -17.43 5.45
CA LEU A 365 -15.28 -17.76 4.34
C LEU A 365 -14.64 -19.14 4.51
N LYS A 366 -14.23 -19.53 5.73
CA LYS A 366 -13.68 -20.88 5.99
C LYS A 366 -14.69 -21.99 5.77
N GLN A 367 -16.00 -21.75 6.01
CA GLN A 367 -17.05 -22.73 5.73
C GLN A 367 -17.16 -23.01 4.23
N PHE A 368 -17.08 -21.98 3.39
CA PHE A 368 -17.05 -22.16 1.93
C PHE A 368 -15.77 -22.84 1.45
N VAL A 369 -14.60 -22.53 2.04
CA VAL A 369 -13.33 -23.21 1.72
C VAL A 369 -13.33 -24.69 2.15
N ALA A 370 -14.21 -25.09 3.07
CA ALA A 370 -14.39 -26.50 3.44
C ALA A 370 -15.17 -27.30 2.39
N ASP A 371 -15.85 -26.66 1.45
CA ASP A 371 -16.51 -27.34 0.33
C ASP A 371 -15.44 -28.04 -0.55
N PRO A 372 -15.60 -29.35 -0.84
CA PRO A 372 -14.64 -30.12 -1.64
C PRO A 372 -14.39 -29.53 -3.03
N TYR A 373 -15.41 -28.92 -3.65
CA TYR A 373 -15.29 -28.29 -4.97
C TYR A 373 -14.43 -27.00 -4.90
N ILE A 374 -14.70 -26.13 -3.92
CA ILE A 374 -13.92 -24.91 -3.69
C ILE A 374 -12.46 -25.26 -3.37
N LYS A 375 -12.27 -26.27 -2.50
CA LYS A 375 -10.93 -26.74 -2.15
C LYS A 375 -10.17 -27.27 -3.37
N ALA A 376 -10.82 -28.08 -4.21
CA ALA A 376 -10.19 -28.60 -5.44
C ALA A 376 -9.82 -27.48 -6.41
N THR A 377 -10.64 -26.44 -6.53
CA THR A 377 -10.37 -25.28 -7.40
C THR A 377 -9.31 -24.36 -6.81
N ALA A 378 -9.32 -24.11 -5.51
CA ALA A 378 -8.27 -23.37 -4.82
C ALA A 378 -6.90 -24.09 -4.92
N ASP A 379 -6.89 -25.42 -4.81
CA ASP A 379 -5.68 -26.23 -4.98
C ASP A 379 -5.19 -26.19 -6.46
N ARG A 380 -6.10 -26.19 -7.44
CA ARG A 380 -5.77 -25.98 -8.85
C ARG A 380 -5.11 -24.63 -9.10
N PHE A 381 -5.65 -23.56 -8.55
CA PHE A 381 -5.09 -22.21 -8.67
C PHE A 381 -3.73 -22.10 -7.95
N ARG A 382 -3.59 -22.71 -6.78
CA ARG A 382 -2.32 -22.74 -6.06
C ARG A 382 -1.23 -23.46 -6.84
N ALA A 383 -1.55 -24.63 -7.41
CA ALA A 383 -0.64 -25.37 -8.28
C ALA A 383 -0.28 -24.60 -9.57
N GLN A 384 -1.20 -23.81 -10.09
CA GLN A 384 -0.95 -22.95 -11.26
C GLN A 384 -0.02 -21.78 -10.89
N LYS A 385 -0.24 -21.14 -9.75
CA LYS A 385 0.64 -20.09 -9.20
C LYS A 385 2.07 -20.62 -8.98
N GLU A 386 2.22 -21.80 -8.41
CA GLU A 386 3.53 -22.45 -8.23
C GLU A 386 4.24 -22.70 -9.57
N LYS A 387 3.51 -23.18 -10.60
CA LYS A 387 4.06 -23.36 -11.94
C LYS A 387 4.51 -22.04 -12.59
N ILE A 388 3.76 -20.96 -12.39
CA ILE A 388 4.11 -19.62 -12.88
C ILE A 388 5.34 -19.10 -12.15
N SER A 389 5.39 -19.22 -10.82
CA SER A 389 6.54 -18.84 -9.99
C SER A 389 7.81 -19.62 -10.36
N GLN A 390 7.71 -20.95 -10.58
CA GLN A 390 8.83 -21.78 -11.03
C GLN A 390 9.33 -21.40 -12.44
N ARG A 391 8.45 -20.94 -13.33
CA ARG A 391 8.84 -20.45 -14.67
C ARG A 391 9.55 -19.09 -14.57
N ARG A 392 9.17 -18.24 -13.61
CA ARG A 392 9.78 -16.92 -13.38
C ARG A 392 11.14 -17.03 -12.67
N ASN A 393 11.35 -18.03 -11.81
CA ASN A 393 12.58 -18.23 -11.04
C ASN A 393 13.08 -19.68 -11.07
N PRO A 394 13.77 -20.13 -12.16
CA PRO A 394 14.26 -21.50 -12.26
C PRO A 394 15.30 -21.89 -11.20
N SER A 395 15.95 -20.92 -10.55
CA SER A 395 16.99 -21.15 -9.52
C SER A 395 16.47 -21.47 -8.12
N LEU A 396 15.19 -21.26 -7.83
CA LEU A 396 14.57 -21.57 -6.54
C LEU A 396 13.96 -22.99 -6.47
N SER A 397 13.84 -23.70 -7.60
CA SER A 397 13.24 -25.03 -7.66
C SER A 397 14.08 -26.13 -6.97
N GLY A 398 15.31 -25.84 -6.53
CA GLY A 398 16.20 -26.78 -5.85
C GLY A 398 16.23 -26.70 -4.32
N LEU A 399 15.59 -25.71 -3.70
CA LEU A 399 15.72 -25.43 -2.27
C LEU A 399 14.60 -25.98 -1.38
N HIS A 400 13.50 -26.46 -1.96
CA HIS A 400 12.33 -26.92 -1.19
C HIS A 400 12.20 -28.45 -1.00
N THR A 401 13.23 -29.25 -1.30
CA THR A 401 13.19 -30.71 -1.10
C THR A 401 14.05 -31.23 0.05
N ALA A 402 14.62 -30.38 0.89
CA ALA A 402 15.28 -30.81 2.13
C ALA A 402 14.29 -30.73 3.30
N GLN A 403 13.54 -31.79 3.53
CA GLN A 403 12.88 -32.03 4.83
C GLN A 403 13.97 -32.11 5.90
N PRO A 404 13.85 -31.42 7.03
CA PRO A 404 14.77 -31.65 8.15
C PRO A 404 14.54 -33.07 8.70
N VAL A 405 15.56 -33.88 8.57
CA VAL A 405 15.62 -35.18 9.25
C VAL A 405 15.68 -34.87 10.75
N ILE A 406 14.59 -35.13 11.44
CA ILE A 406 14.57 -35.11 12.91
C ILE A 406 15.20 -36.42 13.36
N ASP A 407 16.48 -36.38 13.69
CA ASP A 407 17.16 -37.45 14.40
C ASP A 407 16.52 -37.60 15.80
N LYS A 408 15.90 -38.75 16.03
CA LYS A 408 15.46 -39.20 17.36
C LYS A 408 16.69 -39.52 18.19
N PRO A 409 16.88 -38.96 19.39
CA PRO A 409 17.93 -39.44 20.29
C PRO A 409 17.56 -40.81 20.84
N ALA A 410 18.51 -41.72 20.71
CA ALA A 410 18.46 -43.09 21.25
C ALA A 410 18.38 -43.07 22.78
N ALA A 411 17.49 -43.89 23.29
CA ALA A 411 17.40 -44.20 24.73
C ALA A 411 18.62 -44.94 25.21
N THR A 412 19.29 -44.41 26.24
CA THR A 412 20.19 -45.19 27.11
C THR A 412 19.77 -45.02 28.56
N VAL A 413 19.51 -46.17 29.17
CA VAL A 413 19.17 -46.43 30.56
C VAL A 413 20.45 -46.46 31.39
N SER A 414 20.42 -45.89 32.58
CA SER A 414 21.00 -46.28 33.88
C SER A 414 21.43 -45.01 34.64
N GLY A 415 20.89 -44.67 35.73
CA GLY A 415 20.94 -45.28 37.06
C GLY A 415 21.98 -44.58 37.91
N SER A 416 21.53 -43.76 38.84
CA SER A 416 21.91 -43.75 40.27
C SER A 416 21.83 -42.35 40.91
N SER A 417 21.14 -42.37 42.02
CA SER A 417 20.99 -41.41 43.11
C SER A 417 22.23 -40.57 43.48
N ILE A 418 22.01 -39.37 44.01
CA ILE A 418 22.40 -38.87 45.35
C ILE A 418 22.07 -37.38 45.51
N ALA A 419 21.22 -37.13 46.49
CA ALA A 419 21.14 -36.08 47.54
C ALA A 419 21.54 -34.60 47.29
N SER A 420 20.54 -33.77 47.54
CA SER A 420 20.52 -32.58 48.39
C SER A 420 21.68 -31.58 48.41
N ARG A 421 21.37 -30.30 48.14
CA ARG A 421 21.55 -29.20 49.10
C ARG A 421 20.92 -27.90 48.62
N ASN A 422 20.08 -27.36 49.49
CA ASN A 422 19.61 -25.99 49.48
C ASN A 422 20.77 -24.99 49.63
N GLU A 423 20.75 -23.89 48.86
CA GLU A 423 21.28 -22.62 49.34
C GLU A 423 20.56 -21.46 48.68
N ALA A 424 19.97 -20.60 49.51
CA ALA A 424 19.25 -19.39 49.18
C ALA A 424 20.24 -18.26 48.89
N ALA A 425 19.97 -17.47 47.86
CA ALA A 425 20.65 -16.19 47.58
C ALA A 425 19.82 -14.97 48.08
N PRO A 426 20.46 -13.93 48.59
CA PRO A 426 19.79 -12.87 49.36
C PRO A 426 19.29 -11.70 48.49
N ALA A 427 18.25 -11.02 48.97
CA ALA A 427 17.60 -9.87 48.37
C ALA A 427 18.48 -8.60 48.42
N PRO A 428 18.35 -7.68 47.43
CA PRO A 428 19.10 -6.43 47.46
C PRO A 428 18.42 -5.35 48.28
N LYS A 429 19.25 -4.66 49.06
CA LYS A 429 18.92 -3.58 50.01
C LYS A 429 18.45 -2.31 49.28
N LYS A 430 17.37 -1.71 49.79
CA LYS A 430 16.88 -0.34 49.47
C LYS A 430 17.88 0.72 50.01
N ARG A 431 18.20 1.72 49.18
CA ARG A 431 18.85 2.98 49.60
C ARG A 431 17.84 4.10 49.75
N PRO A 432 18.05 5.02 50.69
CA PRO A 432 17.07 6.02 51.07
C PRO A 432 17.11 7.32 50.22
N ALA A 433 15.95 7.96 50.14
CA ALA A 433 15.72 9.21 49.44
C ALA A 433 16.46 10.40 50.08
N LYS A 434 17.14 11.22 49.25
CA LYS A 434 17.62 12.56 49.67
C LYS A 434 16.63 13.63 49.19
N ARG A 435 15.98 14.31 50.13
CA ARG A 435 15.31 15.60 49.94
C ARG A 435 16.34 16.65 49.56
N LYS A 436 16.04 17.49 48.54
CA LYS A 436 16.62 18.83 48.42
C LYS A 436 15.53 19.87 48.22
N LYS A 437 15.69 20.93 49.03
CA LYS A 437 14.83 22.08 49.15
C LYS A 437 14.90 22.99 47.92
N LEU A 438 13.80 23.75 47.77
CA LEU A 438 13.68 24.95 46.93
C LEU A 438 14.78 26.00 47.25
N ILE A 439 15.25 26.62 46.20
CA ILE A 439 15.21 28.08 46.02
C ILE A 439 14.88 28.32 44.54
#